data_c69799141b87e88e156fb263fb903322
#
_entry.id   c69799141b87e88e156fb263fb903322
#
_cell.length_a   1.000
_cell.length_b   1.000
_cell.length_c   1.000
_cell.angle_alpha   90.00
_cell.angle_beta   90.00
_cell.angle_gamma   90.00
#
_symmetry.space_group_name_H-M   'P 1'
#
loop_
_entity.id
_entity.type
_entity.pdbx_description
1 polymer ?
#
loop_
_entity_poly.entity_id
_entity_poly.type
_entity_poly.pdbx_seq_one_letter_code
_entity_poly.pdbx_strand_id
1 'polypeptide(L)'
;MVACKIALATRIRNGIIFAMKSASSFRRVRSSLLLASVLAAALTALPCGAQTTNAPESSTNDATGVAHFPGLDNLPGKHPPHIWNGLAGVWARDHARWKNGASNDVGAVVFLGDSITEGWSSLKRDFPNLKVADRGIGGDITCGVLYRLQEDVLDLDPAGIVLLIGTNDIGNDGDPADVADNTRQILMAIKKFNPNLKVIVCKVMPRSDRNQAVYAARIKQLNALVEDYVKTEPNFAICDTWSIYADDQGVPNPVDFKTDHLHLNAAGYAVWKTALDPVIAKMNFATAKSQ
;
A
#
# COMPACT_ATOMS: atom_id res chain seq x y z
N MET A 1 5.02 -26.22 56.46
CA MET A 1 5.28 -25.17 57.46
C MET A 1 6.34 -24.24 56.86
N VAL A 2 6.05 -23.07 56.63
CA VAL A 2 6.60 -21.73 56.71
C VAL A 2 6.04 -20.89 55.58
N ALA A 3 5.12 -20.05 56.00
CA ALA A 3 4.56 -18.93 55.22
C ALA A 3 5.56 -17.78 55.18
N CYS A 4 5.66 -17.08 54.07
CA CYS A 4 6.25 -15.77 54.06
C CYS A 4 5.41 -14.75 53.24
N LYS A 5 5.23 -13.67 53.91
CA LYS A 5 4.22 -12.62 53.82
C LYS A 5 4.40 -11.69 52.62
N ILE A 6 3.27 -11.22 52.16
CA ILE A 6 2.98 -10.05 51.34
C ILE A 6 3.58 -8.77 52.00
N ALA A 7 4.18 -7.90 51.16
CA ALA A 7 4.37 -6.49 51.53
C ALA A 7 3.87 -5.60 50.39
N LEU A 8 2.73 -5.00 50.66
CA LEU A 8 2.08 -3.92 49.94
C LEU A 8 2.72 -2.59 50.38
N ALA A 9 3.23 -1.78 49.51
CA ALA A 9 3.67 -0.43 49.80
C ALA A 9 3.00 0.58 48.87
N THR A 10 1.96 1.15 49.40
CA THR A 10 1.30 2.38 48.91
C THR A 10 2.16 3.61 49.26
N ARG A 11 2.43 4.48 48.32
CA ARG A 11 2.85 5.85 48.64
C ARG A 11 2.16 6.87 47.76
N ILE A 12 1.36 7.68 48.42
CA ILE A 12 0.56 8.81 47.94
C ILE A 12 1.32 10.13 48.23
N ARG A 13 1.11 11.11 47.37
CA ARG A 13 1.25 12.58 47.52
C ARG A 13 2.60 13.22 47.21
N ASN A 14 2.64 14.10 46.20
CA ASN A 14 2.50 15.54 46.44
C ASN A 14 2.18 16.27 45.13
N GLY A 15 1.11 17.03 45.12
CA GLY A 15 0.68 17.94 44.06
C GLY A 15 1.44 19.28 44.15
N ILE A 16 1.62 19.90 43.01
CA ILE A 16 1.94 21.32 42.89
C ILE A 16 0.90 21.92 41.93
N ILE A 17 0.07 22.75 42.48
CA ILE A 17 -0.87 23.66 41.79
C ILE A 17 -0.05 24.91 41.40
N PHE A 18 -0.10 25.32 40.16
CA PHE A 18 0.25 26.69 39.79
C PHE A 18 -0.93 27.36 39.09
N ALA A 19 -1.28 28.49 39.66
CA ALA A 19 -2.47 29.26 39.40
C ALA A 19 -2.37 30.10 38.12
N MET A 20 -3.55 30.32 37.56
CA MET A 20 -3.89 31.25 36.48
C MET A 20 -3.46 32.71 36.78
N LYS A 21 -3.04 33.41 35.76
CA LYS A 21 -3.29 34.87 35.66
C LYS A 21 -3.73 35.21 34.23
N SER A 22 -4.95 35.73 34.16
CA SER A 22 -5.57 36.39 33.03
C SER A 22 -4.98 37.77 32.79
N ALA A 23 -4.84 38.17 31.53
CA ALA A 23 -4.89 39.59 31.18
C ALA A 23 -5.48 39.74 29.75
N SER A 24 -6.62 40.34 29.75
CA SER A 24 -7.37 40.85 28.61
C SER A 24 -6.70 42.10 28.01
N SER A 25 -6.71 42.22 26.70
CA SER A 25 -6.66 43.53 26.06
C SER A 25 -7.35 43.48 24.67
N PHE A 26 -8.53 44.10 24.67
CA PHE A 26 -9.31 44.48 23.49
C PHE A 26 -8.60 45.62 22.75
N ARG A 27 -8.43 45.54 21.43
CA ARG A 27 -8.39 46.68 20.52
C ARG A 27 -9.20 46.44 19.27
N ARG A 28 -10.37 47.07 19.23
CA ARG A 28 -11.14 47.36 17.99
C ARG A 28 -10.38 48.42 17.19
N VAL A 29 -10.24 48.22 15.87
CA VAL A 29 -10.06 49.29 14.92
C VAL A 29 -11.09 49.10 13.79
N ARG A 30 -11.69 50.25 13.49
CA ARG A 30 -12.90 50.49 12.68
C ARG A 30 -12.65 50.36 11.17
N SER A 31 -13.72 50.03 10.54
CA SER A 31 -14.12 50.18 9.14
C SER A 31 -13.56 51.44 8.41
N SER A 32 -13.21 51.23 7.14
CA SER A 32 -13.37 52.27 6.11
C SER A 32 -13.75 51.60 4.81
N LEU A 33 -14.98 51.87 4.41
CA LEU A 33 -15.51 51.70 3.05
C LEU A 33 -14.83 52.73 2.13
N LEU A 34 -14.41 52.33 0.95
CA LEU A 34 -14.31 53.21 -0.21
C LEU A 34 -14.82 52.48 -1.46
N LEU A 35 -15.81 53.13 -2.05
CA LEU A 35 -16.51 52.80 -3.29
C LEU A 35 -15.68 53.21 -4.53
N ALA A 36 -16.06 52.58 -5.64
CA ALA A 36 -15.91 52.97 -7.07
C ALA A 36 -14.60 52.53 -7.73
N SER A 37 -14.62 51.83 -8.86
CA SER A 37 -15.18 52.23 -10.12
C SER A 37 -15.31 51.03 -11.07
N VAL A 38 -16.39 51.01 -11.81
CA VAL A 38 -16.69 50.17 -12.97
C VAL A 38 -15.75 50.52 -14.11
N LEU A 39 -15.00 49.57 -14.64
CA LEU A 39 -14.41 49.67 -15.97
C LEU A 39 -14.72 48.38 -16.74
N ALA A 40 -15.62 48.50 -17.71
CA ALA A 40 -15.89 47.47 -18.68
C ALA A 40 -14.69 47.36 -19.63
N ALA A 41 -14.09 46.18 -19.70
CA ALA A 41 -13.10 45.82 -20.71
C ALA A 41 -13.57 44.56 -21.45
N ALA A 42 -13.52 44.67 -22.74
CA ALA A 42 -14.06 43.80 -23.77
C ALA A 42 -13.60 42.31 -23.60
N LEU A 43 -14.56 41.39 -23.79
CA LEU A 43 -14.29 39.97 -24.04
C LEU A 43 -13.56 39.82 -25.37
N THR A 44 -12.29 39.47 -25.33
CA THR A 44 -11.65 38.75 -26.43
C THR A 44 -11.62 37.30 -26.03
N ALA A 45 -12.43 36.49 -26.67
CA ALA A 45 -12.43 35.04 -26.56
C ALA A 45 -11.08 34.51 -27.08
N LEU A 46 -10.23 34.06 -26.18
CA LEU A 46 -9.10 33.19 -26.52
C LEU A 46 -9.64 31.78 -26.74
N PRO A 47 -9.18 31.04 -27.75
CA PRO A 47 -9.60 29.66 -27.94
C PRO A 47 -9.13 28.82 -26.75
N CYS A 48 -10.07 28.13 -26.18
CA CYS A 48 -9.82 27.06 -25.20
C CYS A 48 -8.94 26.00 -25.87
N GLY A 49 -7.63 26.06 -25.63
CA GLY A 49 -6.72 24.99 -25.96
C GLY A 49 -7.15 23.79 -25.11
N ALA A 50 -7.72 22.78 -25.75
CA ALA A 50 -7.93 21.48 -25.15
C ALA A 50 -6.58 20.98 -24.61
N GLN A 51 -6.39 21.01 -23.29
CA GLN A 51 -5.37 20.21 -22.65
C GLN A 51 -5.79 18.77 -22.89
N THR A 52 -5.16 18.15 -23.86
CA THR A 52 -5.14 16.70 -23.99
C THR A 52 -4.50 16.17 -22.70
N THR A 53 -5.35 15.70 -21.78
CA THR A 53 -4.89 14.80 -20.74
C THR A 53 -4.34 13.58 -21.47
N ASN A 54 -3.03 13.48 -21.53
CA ASN A 54 -2.36 12.26 -21.96
C ASN A 54 -2.80 11.17 -20.98
N ALA A 55 -3.77 10.36 -21.39
CA ALA A 55 -3.94 9.04 -20.85
C ALA A 55 -2.58 8.34 -21.03
N PRO A 56 -2.11 7.50 -20.10
CA PRO A 56 -0.91 6.71 -20.32
C PRO A 56 -1.07 5.98 -21.65
N GLU A 57 -0.13 6.20 -22.57
CA GLU A 57 -0.11 5.52 -23.86
C GLU A 57 -0.22 4.02 -23.58
N SER A 58 -1.23 3.39 -24.21
CA SER A 58 -1.39 1.95 -24.15
C SER A 58 -0.10 1.31 -24.67
N SER A 59 0.40 0.30 -23.95
CA SER A 59 1.56 -0.48 -24.34
C SER A 59 1.55 -0.78 -25.82
N THR A 60 2.48 -0.20 -26.58
CA THR A 60 2.66 -0.55 -27.98
C THR A 60 3.22 -1.96 -28.02
N ASN A 61 2.39 -2.94 -28.39
CA ASN A 61 2.87 -4.26 -28.74
C ASN A 61 3.79 -4.10 -29.96
N ASP A 62 5.05 -4.52 -29.84
CA ASP A 62 5.89 -4.70 -31.01
C ASP A 62 5.34 -5.84 -31.91
N ALA A 63 5.91 -5.98 -33.11
CA ALA A 63 5.50 -7.02 -34.07
C ALA A 63 5.66 -8.47 -33.54
N THR A 64 6.24 -8.66 -32.36
CA THR A 64 6.47 -9.96 -31.70
C THR A 64 5.37 -10.28 -30.68
N GLY A 65 4.47 -9.35 -30.38
CA GLY A 65 3.40 -9.53 -29.38
C GLY A 65 3.90 -9.57 -27.93
N VAL A 66 5.15 -9.24 -27.69
CA VAL A 66 5.72 -9.09 -26.34
C VAL A 66 5.39 -7.70 -25.84
N ALA A 67 4.73 -7.62 -24.66
CA ALA A 67 4.51 -6.35 -24.01
C ALA A 67 5.85 -5.63 -23.80
N HIS A 68 5.98 -4.47 -24.42
CA HIS A 68 7.18 -3.66 -24.25
C HIS A 68 7.01 -2.81 -23.02
N PHE A 69 7.60 -3.24 -21.88
CA PHE A 69 7.62 -2.40 -20.69
C PHE A 69 8.41 -1.12 -20.99
N PRO A 70 7.94 0.05 -20.55
CA PRO A 70 8.72 1.27 -20.62
C PRO A 70 10.06 1.03 -19.93
N GLY A 71 11.10 1.72 -20.37
CA GLY A 71 12.34 1.73 -19.60
C GLY A 71 12.06 2.10 -18.15
N LEU A 72 12.80 1.53 -17.21
CA LEU A 72 12.57 1.73 -15.76
C LEU A 72 12.47 3.21 -15.35
N ASP A 73 13.09 4.10 -16.14
CA ASP A 73 13.05 5.57 -15.96
C ASP A 73 11.71 6.22 -16.34
N ASN A 74 10.82 5.49 -17.04
CA ASN A 74 9.54 5.98 -17.53
C ASN A 74 8.33 5.40 -16.77
N LEU A 75 8.55 4.75 -15.64
CA LEU A 75 7.48 4.24 -14.80
C LEU A 75 6.70 5.42 -14.16
N PRO A 76 5.39 5.27 -13.94
CA PRO A 76 4.60 6.29 -13.24
C PRO A 76 4.98 6.41 -11.76
N GLY A 77 4.78 7.59 -11.18
CA GLY A 77 5.00 7.84 -9.77
C GLY A 77 6.46 8.20 -9.42
N LYS A 78 6.81 8.00 -8.16
CA LYS A 78 8.12 8.31 -7.60
C LYS A 78 9.00 7.07 -7.58
N HIS A 79 10.21 7.19 -8.07
CA HIS A 79 11.12 6.06 -8.20
C HIS A 79 12.11 5.99 -7.04
N PRO A 80 12.41 4.80 -6.50
CA PRO A 80 13.56 4.64 -5.62
C PRO A 80 14.86 4.94 -6.38
N PRO A 81 15.92 5.41 -5.71
CA PRO A 81 17.19 5.75 -6.35
C PRO A 81 17.84 4.59 -7.11
N HIS A 82 17.57 3.37 -6.68
CA HIS A 82 18.12 2.16 -7.25
C HIS A 82 17.00 1.20 -7.62
N ILE A 83 16.90 0.86 -8.91
CA ILE A 83 15.99 -0.19 -9.40
C ILE A 83 16.83 -1.33 -9.96
N TRP A 84 16.49 -2.54 -9.58
CA TRP A 84 17.19 -3.71 -10.11
C TRP A 84 16.97 -3.86 -11.61
N ASN A 85 18.03 -3.84 -12.40
CA ASN A 85 17.98 -3.88 -13.87
C ASN A 85 17.29 -5.15 -14.43
N GLY A 86 17.22 -6.24 -13.67
CA GLY A 86 16.53 -7.47 -14.05
C GLY A 86 15.00 -7.38 -13.98
N LEU A 87 14.45 -6.35 -13.32
CA LEU A 87 13.03 -6.24 -13.03
C LEU A 87 12.17 -6.24 -14.31
N ALA A 88 12.57 -5.53 -15.35
CA ALA A 88 11.85 -5.50 -16.62
C ALA A 88 11.69 -6.90 -17.26
N GLY A 89 12.73 -7.75 -17.18
CA GLY A 89 12.68 -9.13 -17.68
C GLY A 89 11.75 -10.01 -16.86
N VAL A 90 11.69 -9.80 -15.53
CA VAL A 90 10.75 -10.53 -14.66
C VAL A 90 9.30 -10.11 -14.95
N TRP A 91 9.04 -8.82 -15.12
CA TRP A 91 7.71 -8.34 -15.52
C TRP A 91 7.25 -8.93 -16.84
N ALA A 92 8.09 -8.88 -17.89
CA ALA A 92 7.75 -9.43 -19.20
C ALA A 92 7.37 -10.92 -19.10
N ARG A 93 8.14 -11.70 -18.35
CA ARG A 93 7.87 -13.14 -18.13
C ARG A 93 6.52 -13.36 -17.45
N ASP A 94 6.25 -12.66 -16.36
CA ASP A 94 5.06 -12.93 -15.54
C ASP A 94 3.79 -12.35 -16.17
N HIS A 95 3.90 -11.19 -16.80
CA HIS A 95 2.82 -10.62 -17.60
C HIS A 95 2.42 -11.56 -18.74
N ALA A 96 3.39 -12.11 -19.51
CA ALA A 96 3.12 -13.09 -20.56
C ALA A 96 2.45 -14.37 -20.02
N ARG A 97 2.87 -14.85 -18.85
CA ARG A 97 2.26 -15.99 -18.16
C ARG A 97 0.80 -15.73 -17.81
N TRP A 98 0.47 -14.55 -17.29
CA TRP A 98 -0.90 -14.22 -16.88
C TRP A 98 -1.82 -13.95 -18.05
N LYS A 99 -1.32 -13.29 -19.11
CA LYS A 99 -2.12 -13.00 -20.30
C LYS A 99 -2.78 -14.25 -20.90
N ASN A 100 -2.09 -15.38 -20.89
CA ASN A 100 -2.61 -16.65 -21.39
C ASN A 100 -3.67 -17.28 -20.46
N GLY A 101 -3.77 -16.88 -19.20
CA GLY A 101 -4.69 -17.40 -18.20
C GLY A 101 -5.68 -16.39 -17.63
N ALA A 102 -5.69 -15.16 -18.14
CA ALA A 102 -6.46 -14.05 -17.57
C ALA A 102 -7.96 -14.35 -17.45
N SER A 103 -8.55 -15.02 -18.45
CA SER A 103 -9.97 -15.41 -18.42
C SER A 103 -10.34 -16.33 -17.25
N ASN A 104 -9.39 -17.12 -16.76
CA ASN A 104 -9.59 -17.98 -15.59
C ASN A 104 -9.62 -17.19 -14.28
N ASP A 105 -9.10 -15.98 -14.25
CA ASP A 105 -8.96 -15.17 -13.06
C ASP A 105 -9.97 -14.02 -12.98
N VAL A 106 -10.82 -13.84 -13.99
CA VAL A 106 -11.93 -12.85 -13.99
C VAL A 106 -12.80 -13.04 -12.75
N GLY A 107 -13.07 -11.97 -12.00
CA GLY A 107 -13.85 -12.00 -10.76
C GLY A 107 -13.14 -12.63 -9.57
N ALA A 108 -11.81 -12.81 -9.62
CA ALA A 108 -11.04 -13.32 -8.49
C ALA A 108 -10.78 -12.24 -7.44
N VAL A 109 -10.48 -12.65 -6.22
CA VAL A 109 -9.76 -11.83 -5.25
C VAL A 109 -8.30 -11.83 -5.65
N VAL A 110 -7.78 -10.66 -6.03
CA VAL A 110 -6.42 -10.51 -6.53
C VAL A 110 -5.46 -10.23 -5.38
N PHE A 111 -4.46 -11.08 -5.21
CA PHE A 111 -3.33 -10.86 -4.32
C PHE A 111 -2.23 -10.15 -5.12
N LEU A 112 -2.08 -8.85 -4.89
CA LEU A 112 -1.20 -7.96 -5.64
C LEU A 112 0.02 -7.59 -4.82
N GLY A 113 1.21 -7.75 -5.37
CA GLY A 113 2.43 -7.43 -4.63
C GLY A 113 3.73 -7.83 -5.34
N ASP A 114 4.73 -8.06 -4.53
CA ASP A 114 6.09 -8.43 -4.94
C ASP A 114 6.40 -9.93 -4.73
N SER A 115 7.69 -10.27 -4.55
CA SER A 115 8.16 -11.64 -4.33
C SER A 115 7.56 -12.32 -3.09
N ILE A 116 7.10 -11.56 -2.10
CA ILE A 116 6.47 -12.13 -0.91
C ILE A 116 5.08 -12.65 -1.28
N THR A 117 4.35 -11.94 -2.14
CA THR A 117 3.06 -12.39 -2.67
C THR A 117 3.27 -13.56 -3.66
N GLU A 118 4.17 -13.41 -4.65
CA GLU A 118 4.52 -14.47 -5.63
C GLU A 118 4.93 -15.78 -4.94
N GLY A 119 5.62 -15.69 -3.82
CA GLY A 119 6.11 -16.83 -3.07
C GLY A 119 5.05 -17.63 -2.31
N TRP A 120 3.78 -17.18 -2.28
CA TRP A 120 2.70 -17.90 -1.58
C TRP A 120 2.17 -19.08 -2.40
N SER A 121 3.00 -20.10 -2.53
CA SER A 121 2.70 -21.28 -3.37
C SER A 121 1.44 -22.06 -2.95
N SER A 122 0.99 -21.91 -1.72
CA SER A 122 -0.23 -22.53 -1.21
C SER A 122 -1.47 -21.65 -1.26
N LEU A 123 -1.41 -20.45 -1.86
CA LEU A 123 -2.46 -19.43 -1.83
C LEU A 123 -3.87 -20.00 -2.15
N LYS A 124 -4.02 -20.72 -3.25
CA LYS A 124 -5.29 -21.32 -3.65
C LYS A 124 -5.81 -22.37 -2.66
N ARG A 125 -4.90 -23.14 -2.06
CA ARG A 125 -5.26 -24.15 -1.04
C ARG A 125 -5.63 -23.51 0.29
N ASP A 126 -4.98 -22.39 0.62
CA ASP A 126 -5.17 -21.70 1.90
C ASP A 126 -6.50 -20.91 1.92
N PHE A 127 -7.03 -20.53 0.74
CA PHE A 127 -8.32 -19.85 0.60
C PHE A 127 -9.28 -20.64 -0.31
N PRO A 128 -9.71 -21.87 0.07
CA PRO A 128 -10.47 -22.76 -0.78
C PRO A 128 -11.87 -22.24 -1.14
N ASN A 129 -12.41 -21.33 -0.34
CA ASN A 129 -13.73 -20.74 -0.54
C ASN A 129 -13.70 -19.43 -1.36
N LEU A 130 -12.51 -19.00 -1.79
CA LEU A 130 -12.32 -17.82 -2.61
C LEU A 130 -11.71 -18.22 -3.95
N LYS A 131 -12.19 -17.62 -5.03
CA LYS A 131 -11.44 -17.60 -6.27
C LYS A 131 -10.30 -16.60 -6.10
N VAL A 132 -9.07 -17.05 -6.06
CA VAL A 132 -7.90 -16.19 -5.85
C VAL A 132 -6.99 -16.18 -7.08
N ALA A 133 -6.44 -15.01 -7.37
CA ALA A 133 -5.43 -14.80 -8.41
C ALA A 133 -4.17 -14.18 -7.78
N ASP A 134 -3.02 -14.83 -7.97
CA ASP A 134 -1.72 -14.29 -7.59
C ASP A 134 -1.20 -13.35 -8.68
N ARG A 135 -0.89 -12.12 -8.29
CA ARG A 135 -0.29 -11.06 -9.11
C ARG A 135 0.95 -10.48 -8.42
N GLY A 136 1.67 -11.33 -7.72
CA GLY A 136 3.00 -11.03 -7.18
C GLY A 136 4.07 -11.11 -8.27
N ILE A 137 5.02 -10.18 -8.28
CA ILE A 137 6.20 -10.18 -9.14
C ILE A 137 7.46 -9.97 -8.29
N GLY A 138 8.42 -10.89 -8.41
CA GLY A 138 9.69 -10.79 -7.70
C GLY A 138 10.44 -9.50 -7.95
N GLY A 139 10.75 -8.77 -6.88
CA GLY A 139 11.47 -7.49 -6.96
C GLY A 139 10.61 -6.27 -7.30
N ASP A 140 9.29 -6.43 -7.46
CA ASP A 140 8.41 -5.32 -7.85
C ASP A 140 8.40 -4.20 -6.83
N ILE A 141 8.16 -2.99 -7.31
CA ILE A 141 8.13 -1.72 -6.60
C ILE A 141 6.79 -1.01 -6.83
N THR A 142 6.48 -0.02 -6.02
CA THR A 142 5.18 0.66 -6.09
C THR A 142 4.90 1.30 -7.45
N CYS A 143 5.90 1.92 -8.10
CA CYS A 143 5.72 2.45 -9.45
C CYS A 143 5.55 1.35 -10.51
N GLY A 144 6.09 0.15 -10.30
CA GLY A 144 5.85 -1.02 -11.14
C GLY A 144 4.41 -1.50 -11.05
N VAL A 145 3.89 -1.59 -9.83
CA VAL A 145 2.46 -1.91 -9.60
C VAL A 145 1.56 -0.87 -10.26
N LEU A 146 1.87 0.44 -10.15
CA LEU A 146 1.11 1.50 -10.81
C LEU A 146 1.06 1.29 -12.33
N TYR A 147 2.18 0.91 -12.93
CA TYR A 147 2.29 0.71 -14.37
C TYR A 147 1.40 -0.45 -14.85
N ARG A 148 1.46 -1.60 -14.17
CA ARG A 148 0.76 -2.82 -14.57
C ARG A 148 -0.66 -2.99 -14.00
N LEU A 149 -1.12 -2.03 -13.19
CA LEU A 149 -2.38 -2.15 -12.45
C LEU A 149 -3.59 -2.42 -13.35
N GLN A 150 -3.69 -1.71 -14.48
CA GLN A 150 -4.84 -1.88 -15.39
C GLN A 150 -4.90 -3.29 -15.97
N GLU A 151 -3.84 -3.72 -16.64
CA GLU A 151 -3.83 -4.97 -17.40
C GLU A 151 -3.80 -6.21 -16.51
N ASP A 152 -3.04 -6.18 -15.41
CA ASP A 152 -2.83 -7.35 -14.56
C ASP A 152 -3.91 -7.52 -13.48
N VAL A 153 -4.63 -6.44 -13.15
CA VAL A 153 -5.56 -6.43 -12.01
C VAL A 153 -6.95 -5.96 -12.38
N LEU A 154 -7.08 -4.73 -12.89
CA LEU A 154 -8.41 -4.13 -13.07
C LEU A 154 -9.19 -4.76 -14.21
N ASP A 155 -8.53 -5.18 -15.29
CA ASP A 155 -9.15 -5.89 -16.41
C ASP A 155 -9.70 -7.28 -16.03
N LEU A 156 -9.37 -7.79 -14.84
CA LEU A 156 -9.94 -9.01 -14.28
C LEU A 156 -11.31 -8.78 -13.60
N ASP A 157 -11.80 -7.54 -13.54
CA ASP A 157 -13.00 -7.19 -12.76
C ASP A 157 -12.99 -7.84 -11.36
N PRO A 158 -11.99 -7.51 -10.53
CA PRO A 158 -11.71 -8.27 -9.32
C PRO A 158 -12.82 -8.16 -8.28
N ALA A 159 -13.12 -9.26 -7.59
CA ALA A 159 -14.06 -9.30 -6.46
C ALA A 159 -13.51 -8.58 -5.21
N GLY A 160 -12.23 -8.37 -5.15
CA GLY A 160 -11.50 -7.68 -4.10
C GLY A 160 -10.00 -7.73 -4.36
N ILE A 161 -9.24 -6.92 -3.63
CA ILE A 161 -7.79 -6.86 -3.76
C ILE A 161 -7.14 -6.99 -2.37
N VAL A 162 -6.07 -7.79 -2.27
CA VAL A 162 -5.15 -7.84 -1.13
C VAL A 162 -3.82 -7.31 -1.63
N LEU A 163 -3.38 -6.15 -1.13
CA LEU A 163 -2.18 -5.45 -1.57
C LEU A 163 -1.08 -5.55 -0.51
N LEU A 164 0.10 -6.02 -0.91
CA LEU A 164 1.34 -5.94 -0.15
C LEU A 164 2.47 -5.48 -1.07
N ILE A 165 2.93 -4.25 -0.92
CA ILE A 165 3.99 -3.66 -1.76
C ILE A 165 4.77 -2.58 -0.99
N GLY A 166 6.02 -2.34 -1.34
CA GLY A 166 6.86 -1.27 -0.81
C GLY A 166 8.17 -1.74 -0.16
N THR A 167 8.33 -3.05 0.11
CA THR A 167 9.57 -3.56 0.72
C THR A 167 10.78 -3.36 -0.19
N ASN A 168 10.60 -3.52 -1.51
CA ASN A 168 11.68 -3.32 -2.49
C ASN A 168 11.99 -1.84 -2.71
N ASP A 169 10.97 -0.96 -2.66
CA ASP A 169 11.21 0.49 -2.69
C ASP A 169 12.13 0.90 -1.54
N ILE A 170 11.80 0.50 -0.30
CA ILE A 170 12.62 0.77 0.90
C ILE A 170 14.00 0.12 0.79
N GLY A 171 14.07 -1.11 0.28
CA GLY A 171 15.33 -1.84 0.05
C GLY A 171 16.24 -1.19 -1.01
N ASN A 172 15.69 -0.40 -1.90
CA ASN A 172 16.35 0.37 -2.94
C ASN A 172 16.47 1.87 -2.59
N ASP A 173 16.46 2.19 -1.31
CA ASP A 173 16.62 3.52 -0.74
C ASP A 173 15.48 4.52 -1.08
N GLY A 174 14.30 4.03 -1.50
CA GLY A 174 13.11 4.85 -1.78
C GLY A 174 12.63 5.59 -0.53
N ASP A 175 12.35 6.90 -0.63
CA ASP A 175 11.83 7.69 0.48
C ASP A 175 10.44 7.16 0.93
N PRO A 176 10.21 6.91 2.23
CA PRO A 176 8.91 6.41 2.71
C PRO A 176 7.70 7.25 2.33
N ALA A 177 7.86 8.58 2.20
CA ALA A 177 6.76 9.45 1.78
C ALA A 177 6.45 9.29 0.29
N ASP A 178 7.47 9.14 -0.56
CA ASP A 178 7.30 8.87 -1.99
C ASP A 178 6.66 7.49 -2.23
N VAL A 179 7.08 6.47 -1.48
CA VAL A 179 6.50 5.12 -1.53
C VAL A 179 5.04 5.13 -1.06
N ALA A 180 4.74 5.88 0.00
CA ALA A 180 3.36 6.05 0.47
C ALA A 180 2.49 6.80 -0.55
N ASP A 181 3.03 7.82 -1.23
CA ASP A 181 2.32 8.54 -2.29
C ASP A 181 2.01 7.63 -3.49
N ASN A 182 2.96 6.82 -3.93
CA ASN A 182 2.73 5.81 -4.97
C ASN A 182 1.64 4.81 -4.54
N THR A 183 1.69 4.32 -3.31
CA THR A 183 0.66 3.41 -2.77
C THR A 183 -0.70 4.09 -2.74
N ARG A 184 -0.79 5.36 -2.36
CA ARG A 184 -2.01 6.16 -2.43
C ARG A 184 -2.52 6.29 -3.87
N GLN A 185 -1.65 6.51 -4.84
CA GLN A 185 -2.03 6.58 -6.27
C GLN A 185 -2.59 5.23 -6.77
N ILE A 186 -2.01 4.08 -6.37
CA ILE A 186 -2.56 2.75 -6.65
C ILE A 186 -4.00 2.65 -6.11
N LEU A 187 -4.21 3.00 -4.84
CA LEU A 187 -5.51 2.93 -4.18
C LEU A 187 -6.53 3.90 -4.81
N MET A 188 -6.10 5.09 -5.21
CA MET A 188 -6.95 6.04 -5.93
C MET A 188 -7.35 5.54 -7.32
N ALA A 189 -6.44 4.90 -8.05
CA ALA A 189 -6.74 4.30 -9.35
C ALA A 189 -7.75 3.15 -9.22
N ILE A 190 -7.60 2.30 -8.22
CA ILE A 190 -8.57 1.24 -7.87
C ILE A 190 -9.94 1.83 -7.55
N LYS A 191 -9.99 2.86 -6.70
CA LYS A 191 -11.24 3.56 -6.34
C LYS A 191 -11.90 4.24 -7.54
N LYS A 192 -11.10 4.83 -8.45
CA LYS A 192 -11.60 5.43 -9.68
C LYS A 192 -12.21 4.38 -10.62
N PHE A 193 -11.61 3.20 -10.71
CA PHE A 193 -12.13 2.09 -11.50
C PHE A 193 -13.47 1.59 -10.92
N ASN A 194 -13.51 1.30 -9.63
CA ASN A 194 -14.74 0.89 -8.95
C ASN A 194 -14.75 1.41 -7.51
N PRO A 195 -15.56 2.43 -7.19
CA PRO A 195 -15.60 3.04 -5.86
C PRO A 195 -16.10 2.10 -4.75
N ASN A 196 -16.73 0.97 -5.12
CA ASN A 196 -17.21 -0.04 -4.19
C ASN A 196 -16.25 -1.23 -4.04
N LEU A 197 -15.16 -1.28 -4.81
CA LEU A 197 -14.19 -2.35 -4.75
C LEU A 197 -13.49 -2.35 -3.38
N LYS A 198 -13.49 -3.50 -2.75
CA LYS A 198 -12.93 -3.67 -1.42
C LYS A 198 -11.45 -4.01 -1.51
N VAL A 199 -10.64 -3.33 -0.72
CA VAL A 199 -9.18 -3.51 -0.71
C VAL A 199 -8.69 -3.76 0.71
N ILE A 200 -7.91 -4.81 0.90
CA ILE A 200 -7.12 -5.03 2.12
C ILE A 200 -5.70 -4.61 1.81
N VAL A 201 -5.18 -3.63 2.54
CA VAL A 201 -3.79 -3.19 2.45
C VAL A 201 -3.02 -3.81 3.60
N CYS A 202 -2.06 -4.67 3.28
CA CYS A 202 -1.16 -5.25 4.26
C CYS A 202 -0.03 -4.27 4.57
N LYS A 203 0.28 -4.05 5.84
CA LYS A 203 1.47 -3.29 6.23
C LYS A 203 2.71 -3.98 5.70
N VAL A 204 3.68 -3.22 5.22
CA VAL A 204 4.98 -3.78 4.82
C VAL A 204 5.61 -4.49 6.02
N MET A 205 6.02 -5.72 5.80
CA MET A 205 6.55 -6.61 6.83
C MET A 205 7.95 -6.17 7.30
N PRO A 206 8.39 -6.55 8.51
CA PRO A 206 9.76 -6.32 8.95
C PRO A 206 10.75 -7.12 8.09
N ARG A 207 11.97 -6.61 7.98
CA ARG A 207 13.08 -7.26 7.28
C ARG A 207 14.41 -7.02 7.99
N SER A 208 15.34 -7.97 7.90
CA SER A 208 16.68 -7.85 8.48
C SER A 208 17.80 -8.40 7.59
N ASP A 209 17.55 -8.44 6.30
CA ASP A 209 18.51 -8.91 5.27
C ASP A 209 19.72 -8.00 5.10
N ARG A 210 19.66 -6.76 5.59
CA ARG A 210 20.74 -5.77 5.57
C ARG A 210 20.75 -4.94 6.86
N ASN A 211 20.57 -3.63 6.79
CA ASN A 211 20.55 -2.74 7.95
C ASN A 211 19.16 -2.70 8.59
N GLN A 212 18.89 -3.66 9.47
CA GLN A 212 17.59 -3.86 10.12
C GLN A 212 17.05 -2.59 10.81
N ALA A 213 17.88 -1.89 11.59
CA ALA A 213 17.41 -0.72 12.35
C ALA A 213 16.95 0.42 11.42
N VAL A 214 17.66 0.66 10.32
CA VAL A 214 17.29 1.65 9.31
C VAL A 214 16.00 1.24 8.59
N TYR A 215 15.89 -0.02 8.18
CA TYR A 215 14.69 -0.50 7.52
C TYR A 215 13.48 -0.49 8.44
N ALA A 216 13.62 -0.89 9.70
CA ALA A 216 12.53 -0.87 10.66
C ALA A 216 11.94 0.54 10.82
N ALA A 217 12.80 1.57 10.97
CA ALA A 217 12.35 2.95 11.09
C ALA A 217 11.59 3.43 9.84
N ARG A 218 12.15 3.16 8.64
CA ARG A 218 11.56 3.58 7.36
C ARG A 218 10.27 2.85 7.04
N ILE A 219 10.20 1.55 7.31
CA ILE A 219 8.98 0.76 7.11
C ILE A 219 7.89 1.20 8.09
N LYS A 220 8.21 1.47 9.35
CA LYS A 220 7.24 2.02 10.32
C LYS A 220 6.66 3.35 9.83
N GLN A 221 7.50 4.24 9.31
CA GLN A 221 7.06 5.52 8.73
C GLN A 221 6.14 5.30 7.51
N LEU A 222 6.54 4.44 6.57
CA LEU A 222 5.72 4.08 5.40
C LEU A 222 4.37 3.53 5.83
N ASN A 223 4.37 2.54 6.72
CA ASN A 223 3.15 1.90 7.21
C ASN A 223 2.19 2.88 7.87
N ALA A 224 2.70 3.84 8.66
CA ALA A 224 1.89 4.88 9.28
C ALA A 224 1.22 5.79 8.22
N LEU A 225 1.98 6.27 7.23
CA LEU A 225 1.46 7.14 6.16
C LEU A 225 0.39 6.44 5.31
N VAL A 226 0.59 5.16 4.99
CA VAL A 226 -0.38 4.37 4.22
C VAL A 226 -1.63 4.09 5.07
N GLU A 227 -1.46 3.72 6.34
CA GLU A 227 -2.58 3.47 7.25
C GLU A 227 -3.46 4.70 7.46
N ASP A 228 -2.86 5.89 7.58
CA ASP A 228 -3.59 7.15 7.73
C ASP A 228 -4.50 7.42 6.53
N TYR A 229 -4.03 7.13 5.31
CA TYR A 229 -4.87 7.24 4.12
C TYR A 229 -5.96 6.16 4.09
N VAL A 230 -5.62 4.89 4.33
CA VAL A 230 -6.57 3.77 4.29
C VAL A 230 -7.73 3.98 5.27
N LYS A 231 -7.49 4.54 6.45
CA LYS A 231 -8.52 4.84 7.46
C LYS A 231 -9.57 5.85 6.99
N THR A 232 -9.27 6.67 5.98
CA THR A 232 -10.22 7.63 5.42
C THR A 232 -11.19 7.00 4.42
N GLU A 233 -10.96 5.75 4.01
CA GLU A 233 -11.66 5.10 2.93
C GLU A 233 -12.57 3.96 3.43
N PRO A 234 -13.88 4.02 3.24
CA PRO A 234 -14.83 3.07 3.84
C PRO A 234 -14.71 1.64 3.28
N ASN A 235 -14.21 1.48 2.05
CA ASN A 235 -14.05 0.19 1.39
C ASN A 235 -12.62 -0.37 1.48
N PHE A 236 -11.74 0.28 2.26
CA PHE A 236 -10.38 -0.19 2.48
C PHE A 236 -10.20 -0.64 3.92
N ALA A 237 -9.33 -1.61 4.14
CA ALA A 237 -8.99 -2.13 5.45
C ALA A 237 -7.49 -2.40 5.56
N ILE A 238 -6.95 -2.30 6.76
CA ILE A 238 -5.57 -2.70 7.06
C ILE A 238 -5.53 -4.14 7.56
N CYS A 239 -4.58 -4.91 7.05
CA CYS A 239 -4.06 -6.12 7.69
C CYS A 239 -2.70 -5.76 8.31
N ASP A 240 -2.59 -5.84 9.64
CA ASP A 240 -1.35 -5.47 10.34
C ASP A 240 -0.30 -6.59 10.28
N THR A 241 0.30 -6.75 9.12
CA THR A 241 1.39 -7.71 8.88
C THR A 241 2.73 -7.25 9.44
N TRP A 242 2.84 -6.02 9.94
CA TRP A 242 4.02 -5.61 10.69
C TRP A 242 4.04 -6.22 12.08
N SER A 243 2.99 -5.99 12.86
CA SER A 243 2.96 -6.36 14.29
C SER A 243 2.94 -7.85 14.56
N ILE A 244 2.50 -8.66 13.59
CA ILE A 244 2.51 -10.13 13.75
C ILE A 244 3.88 -10.76 13.51
N TYR A 245 4.80 -10.05 12.88
CA TYR A 245 6.14 -10.56 12.55
C TYR A 245 7.27 -9.81 13.22
N ALA A 246 7.06 -8.59 13.72
CA ALA A 246 8.08 -7.76 14.33
C ALA A 246 8.02 -7.84 15.84
N ASP A 247 9.19 -7.91 16.49
CA ASP A 247 9.31 -7.58 17.90
C ASP A 247 9.25 -6.05 18.14
N ASP A 248 9.40 -5.63 19.40
CA ASP A 248 9.37 -4.21 19.79
C ASP A 248 10.47 -3.37 19.11
N GLN A 249 11.56 -4.01 18.72
CA GLN A 249 12.67 -3.38 18.00
C GLN A 249 12.47 -3.40 16.47
N GLY A 250 11.43 -4.07 15.98
CA GLY A 250 11.16 -4.26 14.56
C GLY A 250 12.00 -5.37 13.93
N VAL A 251 12.53 -6.29 14.74
CA VAL A 251 13.25 -7.46 14.24
C VAL A 251 12.25 -8.53 13.84
N PRO A 252 12.36 -9.10 12.62
CA PRO A 252 11.47 -10.17 12.19
C PRO A 252 11.70 -11.43 13.02
N ASN A 253 10.60 -12.12 13.38
CA ASN A 253 10.67 -13.42 14.05
C ASN A 253 11.29 -14.47 13.09
N PRO A 254 12.47 -15.01 13.40
CA PRO A 254 13.20 -15.85 12.44
C PRO A 254 12.50 -17.17 12.10
N VAL A 255 11.53 -17.64 12.91
CA VAL A 255 10.79 -18.88 12.63
C VAL A 255 9.81 -18.73 11.46
N ASP A 256 9.44 -17.51 11.11
CA ASP A 256 8.45 -17.21 10.07
C ASP A 256 9.11 -16.86 8.72
N PHE A 257 10.42 -16.60 8.73
CA PHE A 257 11.17 -16.15 7.56
C PHE A 257 12.13 -17.23 7.06
N LYS A 258 12.48 -17.15 5.77
CA LYS A 258 13.59 -17.90 5.20
C LYS A 258 14.92 -17.36 5.74
N THR A 259 16.00 -18.05 5.43
CA THR A 259 17.36 -17.67 5.86
C THR A 259 17.84 -16.32 5.29
N ASP A 260 17.13 -15.77 4.31
CA ASP A 260 17.38 -14.43 3.77
C ASP A 260 16.79 -13.31 4.64
N HIS A 261 16.01 -13.64 5.67
CA HIS A 261 15.37 -12.70 6.60
C HIS A 261 14.49 -11.62 5.92
N LEU A 262 13.94 -11.95 4.75
CA LEU A 262 13.05 -11.12 3.96
C LEU A 262 11.79 -11.89 3.52
N HIS A 263 11.97 -13.08 2.94
CA HIS A 263 10.88 -13.87 2.42
C HIS A 263 10.31 -14.82 3.48
N LEU A 264 8.98 -14.99 3.45
CA LEU A 264 8.30 -15.92 4.35
C LEU A 264 8.61 -17.38 3.99
N ASN A 265 8.70 -18.22 5.00
CA ASN A 265 8.62 -19.66 4.87
C ASN A 265 7.17 -20.16 5.02
N ALA A 266 6.93 -21.47 5.02
CA ALA A 266 5.58 -22.03 5.13
C ALA A 266 4.86 -21.63 6.44
N ALA A 267 5.59 -21.53 7.56
CA ALA A 267 5.04 -21.08 8.84
C ALA A 267 4.63 -19.61 8.78
N GLY A 268 5.45 -18.75 8.17
CA GLY A 268 5.12 -17.35 7.95
C GLY A 268 3.85 -17.15 7.12
N TYR A 269 3.68 -17.87 6.02
CA TYR A 269 2.43 -17.79 5.26
C TYR A 269 1.20 -18.25 6.05
N ALA A 270 1.33 -19.25 6.93
CA ALA A 270 0.24 -19.67 7.81
C ALA A 270 -0.12 -18.57 8.83
N VAL A 271 0.86 -17.86 9.34
CA VAL A 271 0.66 -16.68 10.22
C VAL A 271 -0.05 -15.56 9.44
N TRP A 272 0.40 -15.22 8.22
CA TRP A 272 -0.25 -14.20 7.39
C TRP A 272 -1.71 -14.56 7.08
N LYS A 273 -1.95 -15.83 6.70
CA LYS A 273 -3.32 -16.32 6.49
C LYS A 273 -4.20 -16.10 7.72
N THR A 274 -3.71 -16.48 8.89
CA THR A 274 -4.45 -16.31 10.16
C THR A 274 -4.80 -14.85 10.43
N ALA A 275 -3.90 -13.92 10.11
CA ALA A 275 -4.16 -12.49 10.24
C ALA A 275 -5.13 -11.95 9.18
N LEU A 276 -5.10 -12.50 7.96
CA LEU A 276 -5.99 -12.09 6.86
C LEU A 276 -7.41 -12.60 7.04
N ASP A 277 -7.62 -13.82 7.55
CA ASP A 277 -8.94 -14.44 7.65
C ASP A 277 -10.02 -13.53 8.27
N PRO A 278 -9.82 -12.91 9.45
CA PRO A 278 -10.81 -12.02 10.05
C PRO A 278 -11.04 -10.74 9.24
N VAL A 279 -10.01 -10.23 8.56
CA VAL A 279 -10.13 -9.02 7.72
C VAL A 279 -10.92 -9.34 6.45
N ILE A 280 -10.64 -10.47 5.80
CA ILE A 280 -11.39 -10.96 4.63
C ILE A 280 -12.87 -11.18 5.01
N ALA A 281 -13.13 -11.82 6.13
CA ALA A 281 -14.50 -12.04 6.63
C ALA A 281 -15.24 -10.72 6.88
N LYS A 282 -14.59 -9.74 7.50
CA LYS A 282 -15.16 -8.41 7.73
C LYS A 282 -15.42 -7.65 6.43
N MET A 283 -14.49 -7.74 5.48
CA MET A 283 -14.62 -7.09 4.18
C MET A 283 -15.66 -7.77 3.31
N ASN A 284 -16.00 -9.02 3.59
CA ASN A 284 -17.03 -9.78 2.86
C ASN A 284 -16.80 -9.67 1.33
N PHE A 285 -15.66 -10.15 0.87
CA PHE A 285 -15.40 -10.26 -0.57
C PHE A 285 -16.47 -11.14 -1.21
N ALA A 286 -16.90 -10.78 -2.40
CA ALA A 286 -17.87 -11.61 -3.12
C ALA A 286 -17.30 -13.03 -3.29
N THR A 287 -17.96 -14.01 -2.70
CA THR A 287 -17.63 -15.41 -2.94
C THR A 287 -17.89 -15.74 -4.40
N ALA A 288 -17.01 -16.51 -5.03
CA ALA A 288 -17.30 -17.03 -6.36
C ALA A 288 -18.70 -17.64 -6.34
N LYS A 289 -19.62 -17.10 -7.15
CA LYS A 289 -20.91 -17.76 -7.36
C LYS A 289 -20.55 -19.16 -7.88
N SER A 290 -20.94 -20.19 -7.16
CA SER A 290 -20.90 -21.56 -7.66
C SER A 290 -21.64 -21.57 -9.01
N GLN A 291 -20.88 -21.69 -10.09
CA GLN A 291 -21.41 -21.95 -11.43
C GLN A 291 -21.87 -23.41 -11.49
#